data_5a78f646b2022ab8061cf2ab9830603d
#
_entry.id   5a78f646b2022ab8061cf2ab9830603d
#
_cell.length_a   1.000
_cell.length_b   1.000
_cell.length_c   1.000
_cell.angle_alpha   90.00
_cell.angle_beta   90.00
_cell.angle_gamma   90.00
#
_symmetry.space_group_name_H-M   'P 1'
#
loop_
_entity.id
_entity.type
_entity.pdbx_description
1 polymer ?
#
loop_
_entity_poly.entity_id
_entity_poly.type
_entity_poly.pdbx_seq_one_letter_code
_entity_poly.pdbx_strand_id
1 'polypeptide(L)'
;MTDTYALAGKTAIVTGGGKGLGKTLARFLLEVEMNVAICGRTETAVKQTVEQFDALFPGNVIGQVCDVSKSADVAGFVREVKATFGELHVLINNSGFGKETLIWETSEDDWDEVMDTNVKGTFLMCKEVVPHMIDNKEGYIINIASQAALNGYANAGVYCASKFAMVGLGKALQEEVRPYGIHVHSLNPALIQSQKAETEKVDDGLIQNEDLGNMVVYLLSQPRRLKIDNIGLWGY
;
A
#
# COMPACT_ATOMS: atom_id res chain seq x y z
N MET A 1 20.12 -12.74 20.28
CA MET A 1 19.35 -13.07 19.06
C MET A 1 18.51 -11.86 18.74
N THR A 2 18.66 -11.29 17.55
CA THR A 2 17.81 -10.18 17.09
C THR A 2 16.42 -10.74 16.88
N ASP A 3 15.44 -10.22 17.62
CA ASP A 3 14.03 -10.58 17.53
C ASP A 3 13.44 -9.93 16.26
N THR A 4 13.92 -10.39 15.09
CA THR A 4 13.44 -9.93 13.78
C THR A 4 12.12 -10.64 13.48
N TYR A 5 11.18 -9.88 12.95
CA TYR A 5 9.89 -10.42 12.55
C TYR A 5 10.05 -11.40 11.38
N ALA A 6 9.60 -12.65 11.56
CA ALA A 6 9.64 -13.65 10.50
C ALA A 6 8.49 -13.39 9.50
N LEU A 7 8.82 -13.20 8.23
CA LEU A 7 7.86 -12.87 7.18
C LEU A 7 7.29 -14.12 6.46
N ALA A 8 8.06 -15.20 6.38
CA ALA A 8 7.66 -16.41 5.69
C ALA A 8 6.32 -16.96 6.20
N GLY A 9 5.41 -17.27 5.29
CA GLY A 9 4.07 -17.76 5.57
C GLY A 9 3.06 -16.70 6.07
N LYS A 10 3.49 -15.47 6.35
CA LYS A 10 2.59 -14.37 6.72
C LYS A 10 1.80 -13.87 5.50
N THR A 11 0.61 -13.34 5.74
CA THR A 11 -0.29 -12.86 4.67
C THR A 11 -0.26 -11.35 4.57
N ALA A 12 -0.06 -10.86 3.34
CA ALA A 12 -0.09 -9.45 3.00
C ALA A 12 -1.21 -9.13 1.99
N ILE A 13 -1.84 -7.98 2.18
CA ILE A 13 -2.73 -7.35 1.20
C ILE A 13 -2.00 -6.15 0.59
N VAL A 14 -1.99 -6.06 -0.75
CA VAL A 14 -1.47 -4.90 -1.49
C VAL A 14 -2.56 -4.33 -2.38
N THR A 15 -3.05 -3.13 -2.06
CA THR A 15 -4.02 -2.45 -2.91
C THR A 15 -3.33 -1.81 -4.11
N GLY A 16 -4.00 -1.80 -5.28
CA GLY A 16 -3.37 -1.34 -6.52
C GLY A 16 -2.24 -2.25 -7.02
N GLY A 17 -2.28 -3.55 -6.64
CA GLY A 17 -1.21 -4.51 -6.91
C GLY A 17 -1.11 -5.03 -8.35
N GLY A 18 -2.03 -4.63 -9.25
CA GLY A 18 -2.06 -5.13 -10.62
C GLY A 18 -1.02 -4.49 -11.57
N LYS A 19 -0.34 -3.42 -11.18
CA LYS A 19 0.65 -2.71 -12.02
C LYS A 19 1.56 -1.80 -11.19
N GLY A 20 2.61 -1.29 -11.83
CA GLY A 20 3.49 -0.25 -11.27
C GLY A 20 4.06 -0.62 -9.91
N LEU A 21 4.12 0.38 -9.01
CA LEU A 21 4.68 0.19 -7.67
C LEU A 21 3.99 -0.95 -6.91
N GLY A 22 2.65 -1.02 -6.90
CA GLY A 22 1.93 -2.06 -6.17
C GLY A 22 2.29 -3.47 -6.61
N LYS A 23 2.49 -3.69 -7.92
CA LYS A 23 2.98 -4.96 -8.46
C LYS A 23 4.40 -5.27 -7.99
N THR A 24 5.27 -4.27 -7.96
CA THR A 24 6.64 -4.44 -7.45
C THR A 24 6.63 -4.78 -5.95
N LEU A 25 5.82 -4.07 -5.14
CA LEU A 25 5.68 -4.37 -3.71
C LEU A 25 5.18 -5.79 -3.47
N ALA A 26 4.17 -6.24 -4.23
CA ALA A 26 3.67 -7.61 -4.15
C ALA A 26 4.77 -8.64 -4.46
N ARG A 27 5.59 -8.41 -5.50
CA ARG A 27 6.73 -9.27 -5.84
C ARG A 27 7.74 -9.38 -4.70
N PHE A 28 8.17 -8.26 -4.10
CA PHE A 28 9.12 -8.25 -2.99
C PHE A 28 8.62 -9.02 -1.77
N LEU A 29 7.30 -8.97 -1.50
CA LEU A 29 6.70 -9.74 -0.40
C LEU A 29 6.66 -11.24 -0.72
N LEU A 30 6.40 -11.61 -1.97
CA LEU A 30 6.46 -13.01 -2.41
C LEU A 30 7.89 -13.57 -2.35
N GLU A 31 8.91 -12.76 -2.71
CA GLU A 31 10.33 -13.13 -2.64
C GLU A 31 10.82 -13.42 -1.20
N VAL A 32 10.15 -12.88 -0.19
CA VAL A 32 10.37 -13.20 1.23
C VAL A 32 9.35 -14.21 1.78
N GLU A 33 8.80 -15.03 0.89
CA GLU A 33 7.93 -16.18 1.19
C GLU A 33 6.62 -15.82 1.89
N MET A 34 6.09 -14.60 1.70
CA MET A 34 4.76 -14.24 2.18
C MET A 34 3.67 -14.73 1.23
N ASN A 35 2.47 -14.95 1.76
CA ASN A 35 1.26 -15.04 0.96
C ASN A 35 0.78 -13.63 0.61
N VAL A 36 0.45 -13.36 -0.64
CA VAL A 36 0.11 -12.03 -1.11
C VAL A 36 -1.24 -12.01 -1.81
N ALA A 37 -2.11 -11.14 -1.35
CA ALA A 37 -3.36 -10.83 -2.02
C ALA A 37 -3.28 -9.44 -2.66
N ILE A 38 -3.56 -9.34 -3.96
CA ILE A 38 -3.58 -8.07 -4.67
C ILE A 38 -5.00 -7.70 -5.09
N CYS A 39 -5.30 -6.41 -5.12
CA CYS A 39 -6.54 -5.92 -5.72
C CYS A 39 -6.32 -4.68 -6.59
N GLY A 40 -7.30 -4.39 -7.43
CA GLY A 40 -7.33 -3.22 -8.30
C GLY A 40 -8.58 -3.18 -9.15
N ARG A 41 -8.86 -2.03 -9.77
CA ARG A 41 -10.07 -1.83 -10.59
C ARG A 41 -9.99 -2.50 -11.99
N THR A 42 -8.78 -2.72 -12.50
CA THR A 42 -8.58 -3.24 -13.86
C THR A 42 -8.39 -4.75 -13.82
N GLU A 43 -9.44 -5.49 -14.21
CA GLU A 43 -9.46 -6.95 -14.17
C GLU A 43 -8.27 -7.60 -14.91
N THR A 44 -8.00 -7.15 -16.13
CA THR A 44 -6.91 -7.68 -16.95
C THR A 44 -5.55 -7.52 -16.28
N ALA A 45 -5.28 -6.36 -15.65
CA ALA A 45 -4.01 -6.10 -14.96
C ALA A 45 -3.86 -6.97 -13.70
N VAL A 46 -4.93 -7.14 -12.92
CA VAL A 46 -4.92 -8.01 -11.74
C VAL A 46 -4.68 -9.45 -12.16
N LYS A 47 -5.45 -9.96 -13.14
CA LYS A 47 -5.35 -11.34 -13.61
C LYS A 47 -3.96 -11.66 -14.16
N GLN A 48 -3.42 -10.82 -15.05
CA GLN A 48 -2.07 -10.99 -15.62
C GLN A 48 -0.98 -11.00 -14.54
N THR A 49 -1.10 -10.15 -13.53
CA THR A 49 -0.15 -10.11 -12.43
C THR A 49 -0.22 -11.38 -11.58
N VAL A 50 -1.41 -11.87 -11.27
CA VAL A 50 -1.59 -13.14 -10.55
C VAL A 50 -1.01 -14.30 -11.35
N GLU A 51 -1.35 -14.43 -12.63
CA GLU A 51 -0.82 -15.50 -13.50
C GLU A 51 0.73 -15.48 -13.55
N GLN A 52 1.32 -14.29 -13.68
CA GLN A 52 2.77 -14.13 -13.68
C GLN A 52 3.40 -14.54 -12.36
N PHE A 53 2.81 -14.15 -11.24
CA PHE A 53 3.37 -14.43 -9.93
C PHE A 53 3.10 -15.87 -9.49
N ASP A 54 1.94 -16.45 -9.81
CA ASP A 54 1.66 -17.84 -9.50
C ASP A 54 2.59 -18.81 -10.24
N ALA A 55 3.04 -18.47 -11.44
CA ALA A 55 4.06 -19.22 -12.16
C ALA A 55 5.44 -19.23 -11.45
N LEU A 56 5.75 -18.21 -10.65
CA LEU A 56 7.01 -18.06 -9.91
C LEU A 56 6.89 -18.51 -8.44
N PHE A 57 5.73 -18.30 -7.84
CA PHE A 57 5.42 -18.52 -6.42
C PHE A 57 4.08 -19.29 -6.29
N PRO A 58 4.02 -20.54 -6.71
CA PRO A 58 2.76 -21.29 -6.83
C PRO A 58 1.98 -21.35 -5.51
N GLY A 59 0.71 -20.93 -5.56
CA GLY A 59 -0.20 -20.99 -4.41
C GLY A 59 -0.03 -19.85 -3.39
N ASN A 60 0.95 -18.96 -3.57
CA ASN A 60 1.22 -17.86 -2.64
C ASN A 60 0.57 -16.53 -3.06
N VAL A 61 -0.14 -16.49 -4.18
CA VAL A 61 -0.76 -15.25 -4.66
C VAL A 61 -2.21 -15.44 -5.07
N ILE A 62 -3.06 -14.50 -4.68
CA ILE A 62 -4.41 -14.34 -5.21
C ILE A 62 -4.66 -12.89 -5.62
N GLY A 63 -5.67 -12.68 -6.45
CA GLY A 63 -6.07 -11.34 -6.85
C GLY A 63 -7.55 -11.23 -7.15
N GLN A 64 -8.12 -10.08 -6.85
CA GLN A 64 -9.53 -9.80 -7.10
C GLN A 64 -9.72 -8.38 -7.63
N VAL A 65 -10.71 -8.22 -8.50
CA VAL A 65 -11.20 -6.88 -8.86
C VAL A 65 -11.87 -6.27 -7.64
N CYS A 66 -11.37 -5.12 -7.21
CA CYS A 66 -11.93 -4.40 -6.06
C CYS A 66 -11.65 -2.90 -6.25
N ASP A 67 -12.70 -2.11 -6.18
CA ASP A 67 -12.60 -0.66 -6.03
C ASP A 67 -12.54 -0.35 -4.53
N VAL A 68 -11.37 0.11 -4.07
CA VAL A 68 -11.14 0.43 -2.64
C VAL A 68 -12.08 1.51 -2.10
N SER A 69 -12.68 2.33 -2.98
CA SER A 69 -13.66 3.35 -2.59
C SER A 69 -15.04 2.78 -2.25
N LYS A 70 -15.28 1.48 -2.52
CA LYS A 70 -16.55 0.77 -2.35
C LYS A 70 -16.46 -0.22 -1.19
N SER A 71 -17.21 0.03 -0.11
CA SER A 71 -17.13 -0.80 1.09
C SER A 71 -17.51 -2.27 0.85
N ALA A 72 -18.46 -2.53 -0.05
CA ALA A 72 -18.87 -3.89 -0.39
C ALA A 72 -17.76 -4.68 -1.10
N ASP A 73 -17.01 -4.03 -2.01
CA ASP A 73 -15.87 -4.64 -2.71
C ASP A 73 -14.76 -4.95 -1.71
N VAL A 74 -14.41 -3.99 -0.84
CA VAL A 74 -13.39 -4.15 0.20
C VAL A 74 -13.73 -5.29 1.14
N ALA A 75 -14.96 -5.33 1.67
CA ALA A 75 -15.41 -6.40 2.56
C ALA A 75 -15.39 -7.77 1.87
N GLY A 76 -15.80 -7.84 0.60
CA GLY A 76 -15.75 -9.05 -0.22
C GLY A 76 -14.32 -9.54 -0.41
N PHE A 77 -13.41 -8.65 -0.77
CA PHE A 77 -12.00 -8.96 -0.98
C PHE A 77 -11.31 -9.44 0.31
N VAL A 78 -11.45 -8.71 1.41
CA VAL A 78 -10.82 -9.09 2.70
C VAL A 78 -11.34 -10.46 3.17
N ARG A 79 -12.65 -10.72 3.01
CA ARG A 79 -13.23 -12.04 3.33
C ARG A 79 -12.60 -13.16 2.49
N GLU A 80 -12.41 -12.96 1.18
CA GLU A 80 -11.77 -13.94 0.30
C GLU A 80 -10.32 -14.20 0.69
N VAL A 81 -9.54 -13.14 0.99
CA VAL A 81 -8.16 -13.28 1.46
C VAL A 81 -8.10 -14.12 2.74
N LYS A 82 -9.00 -13.85 3.68
CA LYS A 82 -9.08 -14.59 4.94
C LYS A 82 -9.48 -16.05 4.72
N ALA A 83 -10.41 -16.31 3.81
CA ALA A 83 -10.82 -17.67 3.47
C ALA A 83 -9.69 -18.48 2.85
N THR A 84 -8.84 -17.85 2.03
CA THR A 84 -7.74 -18.50 1.33
C THR A 84 -6.49 -18.69 2.20
N PHE A 85 -6.06 -17.63 2.91
CA PHE A 85 -4.78 -17.60 3.61
C PHE A 85 -4.90 -17.57 5.16
N GLY A 86 -6.09 -17.42 5.69
CA GLY A 86 -6.33 -17.40 7.12
C GLY A 86 -6.06 -16.03 7.75
N GLU A 87 -4.98 -15.91 8.51
CA GLU A 87 -4.66 -14.69 9.25
C GLU A 87 -4.12 -13.57 8.35
N LEU A 88 -4.44 -12.32 8.71
CA LEU A 88 -3.98 -11.12 8.02
C LEU A 88 -2.89 -10.43 8.85
N HIS A 89 -1.72 -10.21 8.27
CA HIS A 89 -0.56 -9.69 8.98
C HIS A 89 -0.08 -8.34 8.45
N VAL A 90 -0.21 -8.10 7.14
CA VAL A 90 0.28 -6.88 6.50
C VAL A 90 -0.79 -6.29 5.59
N LEU A 91 -1.00 -4.97 5.70
CA LEU A 91 -1.81 -4.21 4.76
C LEU A 91 -0.94 -3.11 4.15
N ILE A 92 -0.81 -3.11 2.82
CA ILE A 92 -0.19 -2.01 2.08
C ILE A 92 -1.26 -1.23 1.33
N ASN A 93 -1.59 -0.05 1.84
CA ASN A 93 -2.45 0.92 1.17
C ASN A 93 -1.63 1.66 0.11
N ASN A 94 -1.61 1.10 -1.10
CA ASN A 94 -0.89 1.67 -2.23
C ASN A 94 -1.83 2.25 -3.30
N SER A 95 -3.09 1.85 -3.36
CA SER A 95 -4.05 2.45 -4.30
C SER A 95 -4.14 3.96 -4.11
N GLY A 96 -3.92 4.69 -5.18
CA GLY A 96 -4.03 6.14 -5.17
C GLY A 96 -3.53 6.75 -6.46
N PHE A 97 -3.99 7.97 -6.74
CA PHE A 97 -3.59 8.76 -7.89
C PHE A 97 -3.76 10.25 -7.59
N GLY A 98 -3.23 11.09 -8.45
CA GLY A 98 -3.43 12.53 -8.45
C GLY A 98 -3.97 13.01 -9.77
N LYS A 99 -4.53 14.23 -9.77
CA LYS A 99 -4.88 15.00 -10.96
C LYS A 99 -4.17 16.34 -10.88
N GLU A 100 -3.61 16.77 -11.99
CA GLU A 100 -2.88 18.03 -12.08
C GLU A 100 -3.84 19.14 -12.52
N THR A 101 -4.34 19.90 -11.56
CA THR A 101 -5.23 21.03 -11.77
C THR A 101 -4.98 22.13 -10.73
N LEU A 102 -5.24 23.39 -11.08
CA LEU A 102 -5.29 24.48 -10.10
C LEU A 102 -6.48 24.27 -9.16
N ILE A 103 -6.33 24.62 -7.89
CA ILE A 103 -7.38 24.36 -6.88
C ILE A 103 -8.73 24.96 -7.30
N TRP A 104 -8.72 26.17 -7.85
CA TRP A 104 -9.96 26.87 -8.25
C TRP A 104 -10.53 26.39 -9.60
N GLU A 105 -9.83 25.52 -10.32
CA GLU A 105 -10.27 24.89 -11.57
C GLU A 105 -10.64 23.42 -11.38
N THR A 106 -10.36 22.85 -10.20
CA THR A 106 -10.67 21.45 -9.90
C THR A 106 -12.18 21.27 -9.78
N SER A 107 -12.73 20.31 -10.54
CA SER A 107 -14.14 19.95 -10.43
C SER A 107 -14.42 19.19 -9.12
N GLU A 108 -15.66 19.21 -8.66
CA GLU A 108 -16.09 18.41 -7.51
C GLU A 108 -15.93 16.91 -7.80
N ASP A 109 -16.20 16.46 -9.03
CA ASP A 109 -16.01 15.06 -9.43
C ASP A 109 -14.54 14.63 -9.33
N ASP A 110 -13.61 15.51 -9.73
CA ASP A 110 -12.17 15.23 -9.62
C ASP A 110 -11.71 15.20 -8.16
N TRP A 111 -12.25 16.09 -7.34
CA TRP A 111 -12.03 16.08 -5.91
C TRP A 111 -12.54 14.78 -5.29
N ASP A 112 -13.78 14.40 -5.56
CA ASP A 112 -14.40 13.21 -5.00
C ASP A 112 -13.68 11.94 -5.42
N GLU A 113 -13.28 11.82 -6.70
CA GLU A 113 -12.57 10.64 -7.20
C GLU A 113 -11.21 10.44 -6.49
N VAL A 114 -10.44 11.52 -6.31
CA VAL A 114 -9.15 11.47 -5.62
C VAL A 114 -9.33 11.18 -4.14
N MET A 115 -10.26 11.86 -3.46
CA MET A 115 -10.51 11.68 -2.03
C MET A 115 -11.11 10.30 -1.73
N ASP A 116 -12.04 9.84 -2.54
CA ASP A 116 -12.66 8.53 -2.40
C ASP A 116 -11.63 7.40 -2.56
N THR A 117 -10.74 7.51 -3.54
CA THR A 117 -9.71 6.48 -3.74
C THR A 117 -8.62 6.55 -2.68
N ASN A 118 -8.01 7.72 -2.49
CA ASN A 118 -6.80 7.84 -1.67
C ASN A 118 -7.11 7.81 -0.16
N VAL A 119 -8.18 8.47 0.27
CA VAL A 119 -8.51 8.66 1.69
C VAL A 119 -9.53 7.64 2.17
N LYS A 120 -10.72 7.63 1.55
CA LYS A 120 -11.79 6.71 1.92
C LYS A 120 -11.39 5.25 1.66
N GLY A 121 -10.68 4.99 0.54
CA GLY A 121 -10.14 3.64 0.26
C GLY A 121 -9.19 3.16 1.34
N THR A 122 -8.23 3.99 1.78
CA THR A 122 -7.34 3.69 2.90
C THR A 122 -8.14 3.43 4.19
N PHE A 123 -9.12 4.28 4.49
CA PHE A 123 -10.00 4.10 5.65
C PHE A 123 -10.77 2.78 5.59
N LEU A 124 -11.40 2.46 4.46
CA LEU A 124 -12.19 1.22 4.31
C LEU A 124 -11.33 -0.03 4.45
N MET A 125 -10.13 -0.05 3.84
CA MET A 125 -9.20 -1.16 3.99
C MET A 125 -8.76 -1.33 5.45
N CYS A 126 -8.40 -0.26 6.14
CA CYS A 126 -8.06 -0.32 7.56
C CYS A 126 -9.25 -0.81 8.41
N LYS A 127 -10.46 -0.31 8.14
CA LYS A 127 -11.69 -0.69 8.85
C LYS A 127 -11.95 -2.20 8.77
N GLU A 128 -11.74 -2.81 7.61
CA GLU A 128 -11.97 -4.25 7.42
C GLU A 128 -10.80 -5.12 7.94
N VAL A 129 -9.55 -4.66 7.83
CA VAL A 129 -8.37 -5.47 8.16
C VAL A 129 -7.98 -5.38 9.64
N VAL A 130 -8.07 -4.20 10.26
CA VAL A 130 -7.62 -3.97 11.65
C VAL A 130 -8.26 -4.90 12.68
N PRO A 131 -9.58 -5.19 12.65
CA PRO A 131 -10.17 -6.13 13.60
C PRO A 131 -9.48 -7.50 13.61
N HIS A 132 -9.09 -8.02 12.44
CA HIS A 132 -8.37 -9.28 12.31
C HIS A 132 -6.96 -9.23 12.88
N MET A 133 -6.26 -8.10 12.69
CA MET A 133 -4.93 -7.88 13.30
C MET A 133 -5.02 -7.75 14.82
N ILE A 134 -6.10 -7.16 15.34
CA ILE A 134 -6.35 -7.07 16.80
C ILE A 134 -6.55 -8.47 17.40
N ASP A 135 -7.34 -9.32 16.75
CA ASP A 135 -7.56 -10.69 17.18
C ASP A 135 -6.22 -11.48 17.23
N ASN A 136 -5.36 -11.28 16.24
CA ASN A 136 -4.04 -11.90 16.15
C ASN A 136 -2.99 -11.25 17.09
N LYS A 137 -3.26 -10.06 17.63
CA LYS A 137 -2.33 -9.21 18.39
C LYS A 137 -1.03 -8.93 17.64
N GLU A 138 -1.13 -8.82 16.33
CA GLU A 138 -0.01 -8.66 15.42
C GLU A 138 -0.46 -8.03 14.12
N GLY A 139 0.30 -7.07 13.58
CA GLY A 139 0.01 -6.51 12.28
C GLY A 139 0.91 -5.35 11.90
N TYR A 140 1.02 -5.13 10.60
CA TYR A 140 1.69 -3.98 10.01
C TYR A 140 0.79 -3.33 8.95
N ILE A 141 0.64 -2.03 9.02
CA ILE A 141 -0.07 -1.23 8.02
C ILE A 141 0.95 -0.25 7.43
N ILE A 142 1.12 -0.28 6.11
CA ILE A 142 2.00 0.62 5.40
C ILE A 142 1.16 1.45 4.43
N ASN A 143 1.13 2.75 4.65
CA ASN A 143 0.47 3.70 3.77
C ASN A 143 1.50 4.28 2.80
N ILE A 144 1.32 4.04 1.50
CA ILE A 144 2.13 4.69 0.45
C ILE A 144 1.55 6.08 0.23
N ALA A 145 2.06 7.02 1.01
CA ALA A 145 1.69 8.43 0.91
C ALA A 145 2.48 9.14 -0.21
N SER A 146 3.14 10.25 0.07
CA SER A 146 3.97 11.01 -0.87
C SER A 146 4.68 12.14 -0.13
N GLN A 147 5.71 12.75 -0.71
CA GLN A 147 6.19 14.08 -0.29
C GLN A 147 5.08 15.13 -0.32
N ALA A 148 4.06 14.94 -1.14
CA ALA A 148 2.83 15.74 -1.14
C ALA A 148 1.99 15.61 0.16
N ALA A 149 2.34 14.70 1.06
CA ALA A 149 1.78 14.63 2.41
C ALA A 149 2.51 15.53 3.43
N LEU A 150 3.62 16.11 3.04
CA LEU A 150 4.49 16.93 3.89
C LEU A 150 4.65 18.36 3.33
N ASN A 151 4.43 18.52 2.04
CA ASN A 151 4.63 19.77 1.31
C ASN A 151 3.45 20.03 0.35
N GLY A 152 3.20 21.32 0.07
CA GLY A 152 2.27 21.72 -0.98
C GLY A 152 3.00 21.86 -2.32
N TYR A 153 2.34 21.42 -3.39
CA TYR A 153 2.83 21.60 -4.77
C TYR A 153 1.77 22.29 -5.61
N ALA A 154 2.21 23.19 -6.47
CA ALA A 154 1.32 23.82 -7.45
C ALA A 154 0.70 22.74 -8.37
N ASN A 155 -0.52 22.95 -8.80
CA ASN A 155 -1.31 22.02 -9.63
C ASN A 155 -1.60 20.66 -8.98
N ALA A 156 -1.32 20.44 -7.70
CA ALA A 156 -1.52 19.18 -7.01
C ALA A 156 -2.32 19.33 -5.71
N GLY A 157 -3.15 20.38 -5.59
CA GLY A 157 -3.81 20.73 -4.33
C GLY A 157 -4.65 19.61 -3.74
N VAL A 158 -5.50 18.98 -4.55
CA VAL A 158 -6.36 17.85 -4.10
C VAL A 158 -5.53 16.63 -3.75
N TYR A 159 -4.51 16.33 -4.56
CA TYR A 159 -3.59 15.23 -4.27
C TYR A 159 -2.84 15.46 -2.96
N CYS A 160 -2.29 16.66 -2.74
CA CYS A 160 -1.67 17.04 -1.47
C CYS A 160 -2.64 16.83 -0.30
N ALA A 161 -3.86 17.41 -0.39
CA ALA A 161 -4.88 17.25 0.65
C ALA A 161 -5.14 15.77 0.97
N SER A 162 -5.29 14.92 -0.05
CA SER A 162 -5.51 13.50 0.13
C SER A 162 -4.34 12.78 0.82
N LYS A 163 -3.10 13.13 0.46
CA LYS A 163 -1.90 12.51 1.05
C LYS A 163 -1.62 13.00 2.47
N PHE A 164 -1.90 14.27 2.79
CA PHE A 164 -1.92 14.76 4.16
C PHE A 164 -2.96 14.02 5.01
N ALA A 165 -4.16 13.80 4.46
CA ALA A 165 -5.22 13.06 5.15
C ALA A 165 -4.81 11.60 5.42
N MET A 166 -4.16 10.91 4.48
CA MET A 166 -3.64 9.55 4.69
C MET A 166 -2.65 9.49 5.86
N VAL A 167 -1.70 10.43 5.93
CA VAL A 167 -0.75 10.49 7.04
C VAL A 167 -1.44 10.79 8.35
N GLY A 168 -2.43 11.70 8.36
CA GLY A 168 -3.24 12.02 9.53
C GLY A 168 -4.00 10.80 10.06
N LEU A 169 -4.67 10.06 9.17
CA LEU A 169 -5.34 8.80 9.50
C LEU A 169 -4.37 7.76 10.06
N GLY A 170 -3.20 7.60 9.42
CA GLY A 170 -2.19 6.64 9.86
C GLY A 170 -1.68 6.95 11.27
N LYS A 171 -1.43 8.23 11.59
CA LYS A 171 -1.01 8.66 12.93
C LYS A 171 -2.07 8.40 14.00
N ALA A 172 -3.33 8.73 13.72
CA ALA A 172 -4.43 8.45 14.64
C ALA A 172 -4.58 6.94 14.87
N LEU A 173 -4.63 6.17 13.78
CA LEU A 173 -4.74 4.72 13.84
C LEU A 173 -3.58 4.08 14.63
N GLN A 174 -2.34 4.57 14.48
CA GLN A 174 -1.19 4.06 15.25
C GLN A 174 -1.42 4.15 16.76
N GLU A 175 -2.01 5.23 17.24
CA GLU A 175 -2.27 5.37 18.69
C GLU A 175 -3.43 4.45 19.15
N GLU A 176 -4.40 4.21 18.29
CA GLU A 176 -5.53 3.31 18.57
C GLU A 176 -5.09 1.83 18.60
N VAL A 177 -4.21 1.41 17.69
CA VAL A 177 -3.82 0.00 17.53
C VAL A 177 -2.55 -0.39 18.26
N ARG A 178 -1.79 0.57 18.80
CA ARG A 178 -0.57 0.31 19.58
C ARG A 178 -0.72 -0.69 20.71
N PRO A 179 -1.82 -0.66 21.52
CA PRO A 179 -2.02 -1.64 22.59
C PRO A 179 -2.13 -3.09 22.11
N TYR A 180 -2.42 -3.29 20.83
CA TYR A 180 -2.58 -4.61 20.22
C TYR A 180 -1.34 -5.09 19.47
N GLY A 181 -0.21 -4.36 19.56
CA GLY A 181 1.04 -4.73 18.90
C GLY A 181 1.02 -4.55 17.40
N ILE A 182 0.17 -3.65 16.89
CA ILE A 182 0.06 -3.32 15.47
C ILE A 182 0.86 -2.04 15.19
N HIS A 183 1.58 -2.02 14.07
CA HIS A 183 2.39 -0.90 13.61
C HIS A 183 1.80 -0.26 12.37
N VAL A 184 1.78 1.08 12.34
CA VAL A 184 1.33 1.85 11.19
C VAL A 184 2.45 2.77 10.72
N HIS A 185 2.87 2.60 9.46
CA HIS A 185 3.93 3.38 8.84
C HIS A 185 3.39 4.19 7.66
N SER A 186 3.92 5.38 7.45
CA SER A 186 3.68 6.16 6.23
C SER A 186 4.99 6.33 5.47
N LEU A 187 5.05 5.84 4.24
CA LEU A 187 6.14 6.09 3.30
C LEU A 187 5.78 7.29 2.43
N ASN A 188 6.66 8.28 2.41
CA ASN A 188 6.45 9.51 1.65
C ASN A 188 7.53 9.64 0.57
N PRO A 189 7.41 8.87 -0.52
CA PRO A 189 8.34 8.99 -1.63
C PRO A 189 8.16 10.33 -2.37
N ALA A 190 9.27 10.86 -2.86
CA ALA A 190 9.29 11.89 -3.88
C ALA A 190 8.95 11.28 -5.24
N LEU A 191 9.47 11.83 -6.32
CA LEU A 191 9.18 11.35 -7.66
C LEU A 191 9.75 9.93 -7.87
N ILE A 192 8.86 9.01 -8.28
CA ILE A 192 9.21 7.62 -8.57
C ILE A 192 9.18 7.41 -10.07
N GLN A 193 10.21 6.77 -10.62
CA GLN A 193 10.19 6.24 -11.98
C GLN A 193 9.37 4.92 -12.00
N SER A 194 8.04 5.03 -11.89
CA SER A 194 7.15 3.89 -11.68
C SER A 194 6.75 3.12 -12.93
N GLN A 195 7.00 3.68 -14.11
CA GLN A 195 6.70 3.05 -15.40
C GLN A 195 7.91 3.21 -16.31
N LYS A 196 8.69 2.13 -16.43
CA LYS A 196 9.71 2.03 -17.47
C LYS A 196 9.13 1.25 -18.65
N ALA A 197 9.18 1.81 -19.84
CA ALA A 197 9.25 0.97 -21.03
C ALA A 197 10.52 0.11 -20.92
N GLU A 198 10.50 -1.12 -21.41
CA GLU A 198 11.66 -2.03 -21.37
C GLU A 198 12.95 -1.41 -21.96
N THR A 199 12.82 -0.34 -22.74
CA THR A 199 13.89 0.43 -23.38
C THR A 199 14.31 1.69 -22.64
N GLU A 200 13.61 2.09 -21.56
CA GLU A 200 13.96 3.30 -20.81
C GLU A 200 15.12 3.05 -19.86
N LYS A 201 16.13 3.94 -19.94
CA LYS A 201 17.22 3.98 -18.95
C LYS A 201 16.68 4.26 -17.57
N VAL A 202 17.29 3.59 -16.59
CA VAL A 202 17.15 3.97 -15.17
C VAL A 202 17.63 5.41 -15.03
N ASP A 203 16.78 6.28 -14.51
CA ASP A 203 17.19 7.61 -14.07
C ASP A 203 17.67 7.49 -12.62
N ASP A 204 18.99 7.55 -12.44
CA ASP A 204 19.62 7.42 -11.11
C ASP A 204 19.26 8.59 -10.18
N GLY A 205 18.68 9.68 -10.70
CA GLY A 205 18.15 10.80 -9.91
C GLY A 205 16.75 10.56 -9.37
N LEU A 206 16.06 9.51 -9.80
CA LEU A 206 14.70 9.19 -9.38
C LEU A 206 14.65 7.92 -8.54
N ILE A 207 13.73 7.92 -7.57
CA ILE A 207 13.41 6.71 -6.81
C ILE A 207 12.87 5.65 -7.77
N GLN A 208 13.34 4.41 -7.60
CA GLN A 208 12.84 3.26 -8.35
C GLN A 208 11.80 2.50 -7.51
N ASN A 209 10.91 1.75 -8.16
CA ASN A 209 9.94 0.90 -7.45
C ASN A 209 10.63 -0.09 -6.50
N GLU A 210 11.79 -0.60 -6.90
CA GLU A 210 12.61 -1.55 -6.14
C GLU A 210 13.13 -0.95 -4.84
N ASP A 211 13.41 0.36 -4.80
CA ASP A 211 13.84 1.04 -3.57
C ASP A 211 12.72 1.00 -2.51
N LEU A 212 11.47 1.19 -2.95
CA LEU A 212 10.33 1.08 -2.05
C LEU A 212 10.06 -0.38 -1.65
N GLY A 213 10.27 -1.34 -2.56
CA GLY A 213 10.20 -2.76 -2.25
C GLY A 213 11.16 -3.15 -1.12
N ASN A 214 12.43 -2.76 -1.26
CA ASN A 214 13.47 -2.95 -0.23
C ASN A 214 13.09 -2.26 1.09
N MET A 215 12.60 -1.02 1.03
CA MET A 215 12.20 -0.27 2.22
C MET A 215 11.02 -0.95 2.95
N VAL A 216 10.03 -1.46 2.23
CA VAL A 216 8.90 -2.19 2.81
C VAL A 216 9.38 -3.45 3.51
N VAL A 217 10.20 -4.28 2.85
CA VAL A 217 10.75 -5.50 3.46
C VAL A 217 11.61 -5.14 4.69
N TYR A 218 12.44 -4.08 4.60
CA TYR A 218 13.22 -3.59 5.74
C TYR A 218 12.32 -3.24 6.93
N LEU A 219 11.25 -2.46 6.72
CA LEU A 219 10.33 -2.07 7.80
C LEU A 219 9.67 -3.28 8.45
N LEU A 220 9.20 -4.21 7.64
CA LEU A 220 8.54 -5.42 8.13
C LEU A 220 9.49 -6.37 8.89
N SER A 221 10.78 -6.33 8.59
CA SER A 221 11.79 -7.17 9.26
C SER A 221 12.34 -6.58 10.56
N GLN A 222 11.93 -5.38 10.96
CA GLN A 222 12.45 -4.75 12.17
C GLN A 222 11.86 -5.40 13.44
N PRO A 223 12.61 -5.34 14.56
CA PRO A 223 12.08 -5.80 15.84
C PRO A 223 10.80 -5.05 16.21
N ARG A 224 9.77 -5.77 16.67
CA ARG A 224 8.45 -5.22 17.03
C ARG A 224 8.48 -4.08 18.06
N ARG A 225 9.53 -3.96 18.86
CA ARG A 225 9.72 -2.86 19.81
C ARG A 225 10.10 -1.54 19.14
N LEU A 226 10.51 -1.57 17.85
CA LEU A 226 10.96 -0.39 17.12
C LEU A 226 9.76 0.27 16.43
N LYS A 227 9.42 1.48 16.88
CA LYS A 227 8.44 2.32 16.19
C LYS A 227 9.16 3.17 15.14
N ILE A 228 8.84 2.92 13.89
CA ILE A 228 9.20 3.79 12.77
C ILE A 228 7.90 4.39 12.26
N ASP A 229 7.77 5.71 12.25
CA ASP A 229 6.49 6.37 12.00
C ASP A 229 6.38 6.82 10.54
N ASN A 230 7.06 7.91 10.20
CA ASN A 230 6.86 8.63 8.95
C ASN A 230 8.19 8.78 8.23
N ILE A 231 8.32 8.22 7.02
CA ILE A 231 9.60 8.12 6.31
C ILE A 231 9.51 8.90 5.02
N GLY A 232 10.35 9.94 4.88
CA GLY A 232 10.58 10.64 3.63
C GLY A 232 11.66 9.94 2.80
N LEU A 233 11.40 9.79 1.50
CA LEU A 233 12.33 9.21 0.54
C LEU A 233 12.50 10.19 -0.63
N TRP A 234 13.75 10.43 -1.03
CA TRP A 234 14.11 11.30 -2.14
C TRP A 234 15.05 10.60 -3.10
N GLY A 235 14.93 10.89 -4.40
CA GLY A 235 16.00 10.69 -5.37
C GLY A 235 17.11 11.74 -5.18
N TYR A 236 18.21 11.57 -5.86
CA TYR A 236 19.41 12.41 -5.68
C TYR A 236 19.54 13.43 -6.81
#